data_a59ab20df9c76035d989ea51dd3940a2
#
_entry.id   a59ab20df9c76035d989ea51dd3940a2
#
_cell.length_a   1.000
_cell.length_b   1.000
_cell.length_c   1.000
_cell.angle_alpha   90.00
_cell.angle_beta   90.00
_cell.angle_gamma   90.00
#
_symmetry.space_group_name_H-M   'P 1'
#
loop_
_entity.id
_entity.type
_entity.pdbx_description
1 polymer ?
#
loop_
_entity_poly.entity_id
_entity_poly.type
_entity_poly.pdbx_seq_one_letter_code
_entity_poly.pdbx_strand_id
1 'polypeptide(L)'
;MNKLHSCCFNINTNRVEARFEDGSAVAIDCIAIEDEYGNTPAQRAELDWLLYNKPLEYVQLVLRGEIEHYLSLGCDHGRMED
;
A
#
# COMPACT_ATOMS: atom_id res chain seq x y z
N MET A 1 -19.86 -2.13 2.83
CA MET A 1 -18.45 -2.31 2.58
C MET A 1 -17.82 -3.11 3.69
N ASN A 2 -17.02 -4.09 3.35
CA ASN A 2 -16.39 -4.92 4.36
C ASN A 2 -15.34 -4.15 5.12
N LYS A 3 -15.30 -4.40 6.42
CA LYS A 3 -14.33 -3.76 7.27
C LYS A 3 -13.06 -4.60 7.32
N LEU A 4 -11.92 -3.95 7.20
CA LEU A 4 -10.63 -4.62 7.23
C LEU A 4 -10.35 -5.09 8.66
N HIS A 5 -10.10 -6.38 8.81
CA HIS A 5 -9.83 -6.97 10.11
C HIS A 5 -8.34 -6.96 10.42
N SER A 6 -7.52 -7.39 9.47
CA SER A 6 -6.07 -7.45 9.67
C SER A 6 -5.38 -7.56 8.33
N CYS A 7 -4.09 -7.29 8.33
CA CYS A 7 -3.28 -7.50 7.14
C CYS A 7 -1.88 -7.91 7.56
N CYS A 8 -1.20 -8.60 6.66
CA CYS A 8 0.12 -9.14 6.94
C CYS A 8 0.93 -9.15 5.65
N PHE A 9 2.12 -8.57 5.69
CA PHE A 9 3.01 -8.58 4.54
C PHE A 9 3.82 -9.86 4.55
N ASN A 10 3.81 -10.57 3.42
CA ASN A 10 4.57 -11.78 3.25
C ASN A 10 5.79 -11.47 2.39
N ILE A 11 6.97 -11.45 3.00
CA ILE A 11 8.18 -11.06 2.31
C ILE A 11 8.60 -12.12 1.29
N ASN A 12 8.18 -13.36 1.46
CA ASN A 12 8.54 -14.42 0.52
C ASN A 12 7.83 -14.28 -0.82
N THR A 13 6.60 -13.75 -0.80
CA THR A 13 5.81 -13.59 -2.02
C THR A 13 5.68 -12.13 -2.42
N ASN A 14 6.14 -11.21 -1.58
CA ASN A 14 5.98 -9.77 -1.78
C ASN A 14 4.50 -9.39 -1.92
N ARG A 15 3.64 -10.01 -1.11
CA ARG A 15 2.21 -9.74 -1.12
C ARG A 15 1.75 -9.38 0.27
N VAL A 16 0.76 -8.48 0.32
CA VAL A 16 0.05 -8.18 1.55
C VAL A 16 -1.24 -8.98 1.54
N GLU A 17 -1.45 -9.79 2.57
CA GLU A 17 -2.68 -10.54 2.72
C GLU A 17 -3.58 -9.80 3.66
N ALA A 18 -4.74 -9.41 3.16
CA ALA A 18 -5.71 -8.64 3.95
C ALA A 18 -6.92 -9.52 4.23
N ARG A 19 -7.40 -9.48 5.47
CA ARG A 19 -8.58 -10.23 5.89
C ARG A 19 -9.64 -9.26 6.35
N PHE A 20 -10.86 -9.56 5.99
CA PHE A 20 -12.00 -8.72 6.33
C PHE A 20 -12.86 -9.40 7.37
N GLU A 21 -13.73 -8.60 8.01
CA GLU A 21 -14.54 -9.12 9.12
C GLU A 21 -15.54 -10.17 8.67
N ASP A 22 -15.91 -10.18 7.40
CA ASP A 22 -16.85 -11.16 6.91
C ASP A 22 -16.20 -12.51 6.57
N GLY A 23 -14.89 -12.63 6.79
CA GLY A 23 -14.17 -13.85 6.51
C GLY A 23 -13.50 -13.90 5.16
N SER A 24 -13.74 -12.91 4.31
CA SER A 24 -13.06 -12.88 3.02
C SER A 24 -11.63 -12.39 3.17
N ALA A 25 -10.83 -12.64 2.13
CA ALA A 25 -9.44 -12.26 2.13
C ALA A 25 -9.02 -11.90 0.71
N VAL A 26 -8.00 -11.03 0.61
CA VAL A 26 -7.45 -10.63 -0.67
C VAL A 26 -5.94 -10.50 -0.51
N ALA A 27 -5.20 -10.82 -1.57
CA ALA A 27 -3.75 -10.66 -1.59
C ALA A 27 -3.40 -9.58 -2.59
N ILE A 28 -2.57 -8.64 -2.18
CA ILE A 28 -2.15 -7.53 -3.02
C ILE A 28 -0.68 -7.74 -3.38
N ASP A 29 -0.40 -7.76 -4.68
CA ASP A 29 0.97 -7.92 -5.17
C ASP A 29 1.68 -6.57 -5.11
N CYS A 30 2.58 -6.42 -4.16
CA CYS A 30 3.25 -5.14 -3.94
C CYS A 30 4.16 -4.77 -5.09
N ILE A 31 4.73 -5.77 -5.77
CA ILE A 31 5.59 -5.49 -6.91
C ILE A 31 4.77 -4.90 -8.05
N ALA A 32 3.59 -5.44 -8.29
CA ALA A 32 2.71 -4.90 -9.33
C ALA A 32 2.29 -3.47 -9.00
N ILE A 33 2.03 -3.18 -7.73
CA ILE A 33 1.68 -1.83 -7.32
C ILE A 33 2.84 -0.87 -7.56
N GLU A 34 4.05 -1.28 -7.23
CA GLU A 34 5.21 -0.44 -7.48
C GLU A 34 5.43 -0.21 -8.97
N ASP A 35 5.23 -1.24 -9.77
CA ASP A 35 5.42 -1.11 -11.22
C ASP A 35 4.41 -0.15 -11.82
N GLU A 36 3.20 -0.15 -11.30
CA GLU A 36 2.14 0.67 -11.86
C GLU A 36 2.17 2.10 -11.35
N TYR A 37 2.44 2.29 -10.07
CA TYR A 37 2.29 3.61 -9.46
C TYR A 37 3.60 4.22 -8.98
N GLY A 38 4.64 3.43 -8.80
CA GLY A 38 5.93 3.93 -8.32
C GLY A 38 6.80 4.45 -9.45
N ASN A 39 6.42 5.58 -10.03
CA ASN A 39 7.11 6.10 -11.21
C ASN A 39 8.40 6.83 -10.87
N THR A 40 8.56 7.28 -9.65
CA THR A 40 9.77 7.98 -9.22
C THR A 40 10.31 7.32 -7.98
N PRO A 41 11.60 7.52 -7.66
CA PRO A 41 12.14 6.96 -6.42
C PRO A 41 11.40 7.43 -5.18
N ALA A 42 10.93 8.69 -5.18
CA ALA A 42 10.17 9.20 -4.04
C ALA A 42 8.85 8.45 -3.89
N GLN A 43 8.18 8.15 -5.00
CA GLN A 43 6.92 7.42 -4.93
C GLN A 43 7.14 6.00 -4.46
N ARG A 44 8.19 5.35 -4.92
CA ARG A 44 8.50 4.00 -4.46
C ARG A 44 8.85 3.98 -2.98
N ALA A 45 9.59 4.98 -2.52
CA ALA A 45 9.92 5.07 -1.10
C ALA A 45 8.66 5.26 -0.26
N GLU A 46 7.71 6.05 -0.77
CA GLU A 46 6.47 6.25 -0.04
C GLU A 46 5.66 4.97 0.05
N LEU A 47 5.59 4.22 -1.04
CA LEU A 47 4.88 2.94 -1.02
C LEU A 47 5.51 1.98 -0.01
N ASP A 48 6.84 1.90 0.01
CA ASP A 48 7.52 1.06 0.98
C ASP A 48 7.26 1.54 2.41
N TRP A 49 7.29 2.84 2.62
CA TRP A 49 7.03 3.40 3.94
C TRP A 49 5.65 3.01 4.44
N LEU A 50 4.64 3.13 3.57
CA LEU A 50 3.28 2.74 3.93
C LEU A 50 3.21 1.26 4.25
N LEU A 51 3.85 0.45 3.42
CA LEU A 51 3.79 -1.00 3.58
C LEU A 51 4.35 -1.44 4.92
N TYR A 52 5.46 -0.84 5.34
CA TYR A 52 6.12 -1.28 6.57
C TYR A 52 5.61 -0.57 7.81
N ASN A 53 5.05 0.63 7.68
CA ASN A 53 4.62 1.40 8.83
C ASN A 53 3.11 1.46 9.00
N LYS A 54 2.38 1.45 7.89
CA LYS A 54 0.91 1.56 7.94
C LYS A 54 0.30 0.62 6.91
N PRO A 55 0.46 -0.69 7.11
CA PRO A 55 -0.03 -1.64 6.13
C PRO A 55 -1.53 -1.60 5.94
N LEU A 56 -2.29 -1.30 6.99
CA LEU A 56 -3.75 -1.19 6.84
C LEU A 56 -4.11 -0.05 5.89
N GLU A 57 -3.43 1.07 6.03
CA GLU A 57 -3.70 2.20 5.15
C GLU A 57 -3.28 1.90 3.72
N TYR A 58 -2.16 1.22 3.56
CA TYR A 58 -1.70 0.79 2.24
C TYR A 58 -2.78 -0.04 1.55
N VAL A 59 -3.31 -1.03 2.25
CA VAL A 59 -4.34 -1.89 1.69
C VAL A 59 -5.59 -1.10 1.34
N GLN A 60 -6.01 -0.21 2.22
CA GLN A 60 -7.21 0.57 1.97
C GLN A 60 -7.06 1.47 0.75
N LEU A 61 -5.90 2.10 0.59
CA LEU A 61 -5.66 2.94 -0.58
C LEU A 61 -5.71 2.14 -1.87
N VAL A 62 -5.10 0.96 -1.86
CA VAL A 62 -5.10 0.11 -3.03
C VAL A 62 -6.51 -0.34 -3.38
N LEU A 63 -7.26 -0.80 -2.38
CA LEU A 63 -8.61 -1.33 -2.63
C LEU A 63 -9.59 -0.25 -3.06
N ARG A 64 -9.39 0.98 -2.59
CA ARG A 64 -10.24 2.10 -2.99
C ARG A 64 -9.84 2.70 -4.32
N GLY A 65 -8.69 2.30 -4.85
CA GLY A 65 -8.18 2.90 -6.07
C GLY A 65 -7.65 4.31 -5.88
N GLU A 66 -7.21 4.64 -4.66
CA GLU A 66 -6.75 5.97 -4.32
C GLU A 66 -5.24 6.09 -4.19
N ILE A 67 -4.51 5.02 -4.50
CA ILE A 67 -3.05 5.05 -4.32
C ILE A 67 -2.41 6.10 -5.21
N GLU A 68 -2.87 6.23 -6.43
CA GLU A 68 -2.32 7.22 -7.35
C GLU A 68 -2.58 8.64 -6.85
N HIS A 69 -3.80 8.88 -6.37
CA HIS A 69 -4.13 10.18 -5.82
C HIS A 69 -3.27 10.50 -4.60
N TYR A 70 -3.10 9.52 -3.73
CA TYR A 70 -2.28 9.70 -2.54
C TYR A 70 -0.85 10.08 -2.93
N LEU A 71 -0.28 9.39 -3.91
CA LEU A 71 1.08 9.69 -4.33
C LEU A 71 1.19 11.04 -5.02
N SER A 72 0.12 11.47 -5.68
CA SER A 72 0.14 12.76 -6.36
C SER A 72 0.07 13.95 -5.40
N LEU A 73 -0.36 13.72 -4.17
CA LEU A 73 -0.37 14.78 -3.17
C LEU A 73 1.02 15.13 -2.67
N GLY A 74 2.01 14.40 -3.11
CA GLY A 74 3.37 14.65 -2.71
C GLY A 74 3.86 13.57 -1.77
N CYS A 75 5.06 13.11 -2.02
CA CYS A 75 5.66 12.06 -1.21
C CYS A 75 6.45 12.70 -0.09
N ASP A 76 5.74 13.33 0.84
CA ASP A 76 6.38 14.12 1.87
C ASP A 76 7.27 13.30 2.77
N HIS A 77 6.91 12.03 2.97
CA HIS A 77 7.70 11.19 3.85
C HIS A 77 9.08 10.91 3.29
N GLY A 78 9.23 10.95 1.99
CA GLY A 78 10.51 10.72 1.36
C GLY A 78 11.24 11.99 1.01
N ARG A 79 10.72 13.16 1.41
CA ARG A 79 11.32 14.42 1.04
C ARG A 79 12.00 15.05 2.22
N MET A 80 13.06 15.69 1.92
CA MET A 80 13.84 16.28 2.95
C MET A 80 13.61 17.75 3.08
N GLU A 81 12.96 18.36 2.20
CA GLU A 81 12.87 19.70 2.23
C GLU A 81 11.97 20.20 3.01
N ASP A 82 11.81 20.31 3.26
CA ASP A 82 11.03 20.74 3.96
C ASP A 82 10.82 21.03 4.42
#